data_296706c8c287f3d09d891089302d2caf
#
_entry.id   296706c8c287f3d09d891089302d2caf
#
_cell.length_a   1.000
_cell.length_b   1.000
_cell.length_c   1.000
_cell.angle_alpha   90.00
_cell.angle_beta   90.00
_cell.angle_gamma   90.00
#
_symmetry.space_group_name_H-M   'P 1'
#
loop_
_entity.id
_entity.type
_entity.pdbx_description
1 polymer ?
#
loop_
_entity_poly.entity_id
_entity_poly.type
_entity_poly.pdbx_seq_one_letter_code
_entity_poly.pdbx_strand_id
1 'polypeptide(L)'
;MYSFNGYSQEQLGIRMDNYTGMDQAWVNPAFVAASPLSFDVHLVGFGLFVEQNYGFIHNTSLLDMKKKAPNFVSAFDLDGKAAPKGHLVGDVYDSPNKKFVKFSGTLTGPSLMFKVAEQHSIGVFTNMRSAFTATKIPSVLGYYSYDNQAYKEGFTISPFKAAGAIWNETGIHYGFEIEKSNGTIAFGANLKYNSFLESGFFGLQKEMTYTKISSDSVSIDYPAVEFAITTGNINKFSFDSNTKNATIGQPSVDFYGHGFSADLGASIQIEDNGVDGYRWRAGVSVLDFGIANIKQKAEFHSSYPIPNELTLDFDDLKTAKTVKELERKISQLALGDPNASLKATSFKMGLPSAISIQGDYQFIQHLYVGGTIIQPFGLSRYNLTRTAVLAVAPRFENRYFSLTTPIILRDWKSARMGLAGRLGFISFGTDNLGSFIRKKDFTGTDFYFAIRLNAINLPNFLSGGGRKRNKHSKLGCYGF
;
A
#
# COMPACT_ATOMS: atom_id res chain seq x y z
N MET A 1 5.91 5.63 -22.28
CA MET A 1 5.93 5.83 -20.82
C MET A 1 4.81 4.99 -20.20
N TYR A 2 5.12 3.84 -19.63
CA TYR A 2 4.09 2.95 -19.07
C TYR A 2 3.74 3.43 -17.67
N SER A 3 2.54 3.98 -17.49
CA SER A 3 2.02 4.31 -16.15
C SER A 3 1.74 3.01 -15.39
N PHE A 4 2.54 2.72 -14.38
CA PHE A 4 2.26 1.69 -13.40
C PHE A 4 1.23 2.26 -12.43
N ASN A 5 0.07 1.64 -12.34
CA ASN A 5 -0.90 1.94 -11.31
C ASN A 5 -0.57 1.06 -10.10
N GLY A 6 -0.03 1.64 -9.08
CA GLY A 6 0.31 0.98 -7.83
C GLY A 6 -0.60 1.40 -6.69
N TYR A 7 -0.46 0.75 -5.56
CA TYR A 7 -1.34 1.00 -4.42
C TYR A 7 -0.59 0.93 -3.09
N SER A 8 -0.78 1.99 -2.32
CA SER A 8 -0.49 2.07 -0.91
C SER A 8 -1.68 2.73 -0.24
N GLN A 9 -1.99 2.35 0.97
CA GLN A 9 -2.92 3.09 1.80
C GLN A 9 -2.26 4.39 2.25
N GLU A 10 -2.84 5.54 1.90
CA GLU A 10 -2.24 6.82 2.20
C GLU A 10 -2.68 7.40 3.54
N GLN A 11 -3.78 6.90 4.13
CA GLN A 11 -4.30 7.33 5.44
C GLN A 11 -4.38 8.86 5.57
N LEU A 12 -4.84 9.52 4.50
CA LEU A 12 -4.77 10.97 4.36
C LEU A 12 -5.57 11.71 5.43
N GLY A 13 -6.60 11.08 5.95
CA GLY A 13 -7.39 11.65 7.05
C GLY A 13 -6.61 11.88 8.33
N ILE A 14 -5.49 11.17 8.55
CA ILE A 14 -4.64 11.32 9.74
C ILE A 14 -3.30 11.99 9.39
N ARG A 15 -2.67 11.60 8.29
CA ARG A 15 -1.30 12.03 7.95
C ARG A 15 -1.16 13.51 7.63
N MET A 16 -2.27 14.21 7.35
CA MET A 16 -2.30 15.66 7.16
C MET A 16 -2.59 16.46 8.45
N ASP A 17 -2.93 15.78 9.55
CA ASP A 17 -3.17 16.41 10.86
C ASP A 17 -1.84 16.86 11.49
N ASN A 18 -1.81 18.08 12.01
CA ASN A 18 -0.60 18.73 12.55
C ASN A 18 -0.09 18.08 13.85
N TYR A 19 -0.91 17.30 14.52
CA TYR A 19 -0.60 16.68 15.82
C TYR A 19 -0.38 15.16 15.72
N THR A 20 0.01 14.67 14.55
CA THR A 20 0.25 13.24 14.32
C THR A 20 1.73 12.86 14.23
N GLY A 21 2.62 13.79 14.58
CA GLY A 21 4.03 13.51 14.78
C GLY A 21 4.67 12.77 13.61
N MET A 22 5.28 11.61 13.89
CA MET A 22 5.98 10.78 12.90
C MET A 22 5.09 10.28 11.74
N ASP A 23 3.77 10.20 11.90
CA ASP A 23 2.89 9.78 10.80
C ASP A 23 2.84 10.78 9.63
N GLN A 24 3.17 12.05 9.88
CA GLN A 24 3.27 13.04 8.80
C GLN A 24 4.41 12.73 7.82
N ALA A 25 5.46 12.03 8.29
CA ALA A 25 6.61 11.65 7.47
C ALA A 25 6.23 10.76 6.26
N TRP A 26 5.13 10.03 6.34
CA TRP A 26 4.61 9.22 5.23
C TRP A 26 4.13 10.03 4.02
N VAL A 27 3.86 11.33 4.23
CA VAL A 27 3.43 12.25 3.18
C VAL A 27 4.53 13.27 2.89
N ASN A 28 5.15 13.82 3.94
CA ASN A 28 6.28 14.73 3.81
C ASN A 28 7.11 14.78 5.12
N PRO A 29 8.37 14.33 5.13
CA PRO A 29 9.20 14.37 6.34
C PRO A 29 9.45 15.79 6.88
N ALA A 30 9.36 16.83 6.06
CA ALA A 30 9.48 18.21 6.53
C ALA A 30 8.32 18.64 7.46
N PHE A 31 7.16 17.99 7.38
CA PHE A 31 6.04 18.29 8.28
C PHE A 31 6.32 17.84 9.72
N VAL A 32 7.15 16.81 9.89
CA VAL A 32 7.60 16.37 11.23
C VAL A 32 8.48 17.44 11.87
N ALA A 33 9.38 18.06 11.09
CA ALA A 33 10.22 19.16 11.57
C ALA A 33 9.36 20.34 12.00
N ALA A 34 8.38 20.74 11.16
CA ALA A 34 7.48 21.86 11.41
C ALA A 34 6.32 21.53 12.39
N SER A 35 6.29 20.32 12.97
CA SER A 35 5.23 19.90 13.91
C SER A 35 5.25 20.74 15.19
N PRO A 36 4.08 21.10 15.77
CA PRO A 36 4.00 21.78 17.06
C PRO A 36 4.39 20.89 18.25
N LEU A 37 4.66 19.60 18.03
CA LEU A 37 4.98 18.65 19.08
C LEU A 37 6.47 18.71 19.44
N SER A 38 6.80 18.81 20.72
CA SER A 38 8.18 18.70 21.22
C SER A 38 8.68 17.25 21.26
N PHE A 39 7.77 16.31 21.46
CA PHE A 39 8.01 14.87 21.29
C PHE A 39 6.76 14.14 20.82
N ASP A 40 6.95 13.00 20.18
CA ASP A 40 5.90 12.06 19.79
C ASP A 40 6.42 10.63 19.94
N VAL A 41 5.64 9.78 20.57
CA VAL A 41 5.86 8.34 20.73
C VAL A 41 4.70 7.62 20.11
N HIS A 42 4.91 7.07 18.92
CA HIS A 42 3.93 6.20 18.30
C HIS A 42 4.12 4.79 18.87
N LEU A 43 3.11 4.25 19.52
CA LEU A 43 3.17 2.92 20.15
C LEU A 43 2.90 1.82 19.14
N VAL A 44 1.78 1.91 18.46
CA VAL A 44 1.34 0.96 17.44
C VAL A 44 0.35 1.61 16.49
N GLY A 45 0.43 1.26 15.23
CA GLY A 45 -0.57 1.60 14.23
C GLY A 45 -0.80 0.45 13.28
N PHE A 46 -1.98 0.39 12.73
CA PHE A 46 -2.37 -0.62 11.74
C PHE A 46 -3.12 0.06 10.61
N GLY A 47 -2.85 -0.40 9.39
CA GLY A 47 -3.57 0.00 8.20
C GLY A 47 -3.76 -1.19 7.27
N LEU A 48 -4.97 -1.34 6.75
CA LEU A 48 -5.32 -2.35 5.77
C LEU A 48 -6.06 -1.71 4.60
N PHE A 49 -5.64 -2.05 3.41
CA PHE A 49 -6.28 -1.66 2.18
C PHE A 49 -6.41 -2.86 1.24
N VAL A 50 -7.61 -3.09 0.75
CA VAL A 50 -7.92 -4.09 -0.28
C VAL A 50 -8.83 -3.44 -1.31
N GLU A 51 -8.49 -3.57 -2.58
CA GLU A 51 -9.32 -3.16 -3.70
C GLU A 51 -9.11 -4.09 -4.89
N GLN A 52 -10.20 -4.52 -5.49
CA GLN A 52 -10.15 -5.37 -6.66
C GLN A 52 -11.43 -5.25 -7.49
N ASN A 53 -11.39 -5.68 -8.73
CA ASN A 53 -12.55 -5.79 -9.62
C ASN A 53 -12.69 -7.21 -10.22
N TYR A 54 -12.14 -8.21 -9.54
CA TYR A 54 -12.21 -9.61 -9.95
C TYR A 54 -13.48 -10.27 -9.42
N GLY A 55 -13.64 -10.24 -8.11
CA GLY A 55 -14.80 -10.78 -7.42
C GLY A 55 -15.50 -9.75 -6.54
N PHE A 56 -16.62 -10.11 -5.97
CA PHE A 56 -17.37 -9.26 -5.07
C PHE A 56 -18.25 -10.08 -4.12
N ILE A 57 -18.69 -9.47 -3.04
CA ILE A 57 -19.73 -10.02 -2.20
C ILE A 57 -21.00 -9.23 -2.44
N HIS A 58 -22.08 -9.92 -2.80
CA HIS A 58 -23.33 -9.32 -3.20
C HIS A 58 -23.94 -8.43 -2.13
N ASN A 59 -24.39 -7.23 -2.53
CA ASN A 59 -25.27 -6.32 -1.81
C ASN A 59 -25.03 -6.26 -0.30
N THR A 60 -23.79 -6.00 0.08
CA THR A 60 -23.36 -5.97 1.49
C THR A 60 -22.44 -4.78 1.79
N SER A 61 -22.23 -4.53 3.06
CA SER A 61 -21.23 -3.59 3.57
C SER A 61 -20.40 -4.27 4.67
N LEU A 62 -19.28 -3.67 5.08
CA LEU A 62 -18.45 -4.23 6.15
C LEU A 62 -19.23 -4.41 7.46
N LEU A 63 -20.11 -3.46 7.79
CA LEU A 63 -20.96 -3.54 8.98
C LEU A 63 -22.04 -4.65 8.87
N ASP A 64 -22.57 -4.89 7.67
CA ASP A 64 -23.50 -6.00 7.45
C ASP A 64 -22.81 -7.37 7.49
N MET A 65 -21.58 -7.49 6.98
CA MET A 65 -20.79 -8.71 7.06
C MET A 65 -20.59 -9.17 8.50
N LYS A 66 -20.30 -8.22 9.42
CA LYS A 66 -20.16 -8.53 10.84
C LYS A 66 -21.41 -9.22 11.43
N LYS A 67 -22.58 -8.93 10.90
CA LYS A 67 -23.85 -9.53 11.38
C LYS A 67 -24.13 -10.90 10.76
N LYS A 68 -23.55 -11.19 9.58
CA LYS A 68 -23.80 -12.40 8.78
C LYS A 68 -22.64 -13.40 8.79
N ALA A 69 -21.44 -12.99 9.20
CA ALA A 69 -20.31 -13.89 9.34
C ALA A 69 -20.56 -14.93 10.46
N PRO A 70 -20.25 -16.21 10.28
CA PRO A 70 -19.36 -16.78 9.26
C PRO A 70 -20.09 -17.41 8.05
N ASN A 71 -21.37 -17.15 7.83
CA ASN A 71 -22.16 -17.80 6.80
C ASN A 71 -21.82 -17.25 5.41
N PHE A 72 -20.97 -17.95 4.68
CA PHE A 72 -20.55 -17.60 3.33
C PHE A 72 -20.91 -18.72 2.35
N VAL A 73 -21.36 -18.39 1.16
CA VAL A 73 -21.62 -19.32 0.06
C VAL A 73 -21.10 -18.71 -1.24
N SER A 74 -20.50 -19.54 -2.09
CA SER A 74 -20.14 -19.14 -3.45
C SER A 74 -21.39 -19.15 -4.35
N ALA A 75 -21.52 -18.18 -5.23
CA ALA A 75 -22.58 -18.18 -6.25
C ALA A 75 -22.51 -19.44 -7.14
N PHE A 76 -21.32 -20.00 -7.35
CA PHE A 76 -21.11 -21.22 -8.10
C PHE A 76 -21.74 -22.45 -7.42
N ASP A 77 -21.68 -22.52 -6.07
CA ASP A 77 -22.25 -23.64 -5.31
C ASP A 77 -23.78 -23.60 -5.26
N LEU A 78 -24.38 -22.46 -5.64
CA LEU A 78 -25.83 -22.28 -5.64
C LEU A 78 -26.50 -22.89 -6.86
N ASP A 79 -25.77 -23.07 -7.96
CA ASP A 79 -26.29 -23.63 -9.22
C ASP A 79 -27.63 -22.99 -9.64
N GLY A 80 -27.69 -21.65 -9.62
CA GLY A 80 -28.91 -20.88 -9.93
C GLY A 80 -29.99 -20.87 -8.84
N LYS A 81 -29.78 -21.52 -7.69
CA LYS A 81 -30.74 -21.51 -6.57
C LYS A 81 -30.55 -20.25 -5.71
N ALA A 82 -31.59 -19.86 -5.02
CA ALA A 82 -31.53 -18.74 -4.08
C ALA A 82 -30.58 -19.06 -2.91
N ALA A 83 -29.75 -18.08 -2.54
CA ALA A 83 -28.87 -18.23 -1.39
C ALA A 83 -29.67 -18.44 -0.09
N PRO A 84 -29.19 -19.28 0.84
CA PRO A 84 -29.83 -19.44 2.13
C PRO A 84 -29.89 -18.10 2.88
N LYS A 85 -30.97 -17.88 3.60
CA LYS A 85 -31.18 -16.62 4.34
C LYS A 85 -30.05 -16.36 5.32
N GLY A 86 -29.52 -15.14 5.30
CA GLY A 86 -28.44 -14.73 6.21
C GLY A 86 -27.02 -15.07 5.75
N HIS A 87 -26.86 -15.71 4.59
CA HIS A 87 -25.53 -15.97 4.02
C HIS A 87 -25.00 -14.78 3.22
N LEU A 88 -23.68 -14.62 3.21
CA LEU A 88 -22.95 -13.76 2.29
C LEU A 88 -22.70 -14.54 0.99
N VAL A 89 -23.02 -13.94 -0.14
CA VAL A 89 -22.83 -14.57 -1.46
C VAL A 89 -21.63 -13.92 -2.14
N GLY A 90 -20.57 -14.70 -2.37
CA GLY A 90 -19.43 -14.29 -3.17
C GLY A 90 -19.61 -14.69 -4.62
N ASP A 91 -19.22 -13.80 -5.52
CA ASP A 91 -19.30 -14.00 -6.96
C ASP A 91 -18.14 -13.31 -7.68
N VAL A 92 -17.97 -13.54 -8.97
CA VAL A 92 -16.96 -12.89 -9.81
C VAL A 92 -17.61 -12.06 -10.91
N TYR A 93 -16.94 -10.95 -11.25
CA TYR A 93 -17.43 -10.10 -12.33
C TYR A 93 -17.15 -10.73 -13.69
N ASP A 94 -18.21 -11.10 -14.40
CA ASP A 94 -18.15 -11.40 -15.81
C ASP A 94 -18.26 -10.08 -16.61
N SER A 95 -17.13 -9.51 -16.95
CA SER A 95 -17.05 -8.26 -17.69
C SER A 95 -15.81 -8.22 -18.59
N PRO A 96 -15.87 -7.58 -19.76
CA PRO A 96 -14.75 -7.45 -20.69
C PRO A 96 -13.62 -6.53 -20.17
N ASN A 97 -13.84 -5.86 -19.04
CA ASN A 97 -12.89 -4.93 -18.48
C ASN A 97 -11.66 -5.65 -17.91
N LYS A 98 -10.49 -5.05 -18.12
CA LYS A 98 -9.25 -5.55 -17.49
C LYS A 98 -9.39 -5.61 -15.99
N LYS A 99 -8.97 -6.73 -15.42
CA LYS A 99 -9.05 -6.98 -13.98
C LYS A 99 -7.84 -6.42 -13.25
N PHE A 100 -8.02 -6.18 -11.96
CA PHE A 100 -6.93 -5.82 -11.06
C PHE A 100 -7.19 -6.34 -9.65
N VAL A 101 -6.12 -6.59 -8.93
CA VAL A 101 -6.13 -6.90 -7.49
C VAL A 101 -5.06 -6.07 -6.80
N LYS A 102 -5.38 -5.50 -5.65
CA LYS A 102 -4.54 -4.55 -4.93
C LYS A 102 -4.70 -4.75 -3.44
N PHE A 103 -3.58 -4.88 -2.79
CA PHE A 103 -3.51 -5.06 -1.35
C PHE A 103 -2.38 -4.22 -0.78
N SER A 104 -2.60 -3.62 0.38
CA SER A 104 -1.55 -2.98 1.17
C SER A 104 -1.88 -3.15 2.65
N GLY A 105 -0.89 -3.59 3.40
CA GLY A 105 -0.93 -3.68 4.86
C GLY A 105 0.23 -2.91 5.47
N THR A 106 -0.02 -2.24 6.57
CA THR A 106 0.98 -1.53 7.35
C THR A 106 0.77 -1.82 8.83
N LEU A 107 1.80 -2.28 9.49
CA LEU A 107 1.89 -2.34 10.94
C LEU A 107 2.99 -1.37 11.34
N THR A 108 2.62 -0.22 11.89
CA THR A 108 3.56 0.75 12.40
C THR A 108 3.96 0.33 13.81
N GLY A 109 5.25 0.08 13.99
CA GLY A 109 5.82 -0.28 15.28
C GLY A 109 6.16 0.94 16.13
N PRO A 110 6.84 0.76 17.25
CA PRO A 110 7.28 1.88 18.06
C PRO A 110 8.12 2.85 17.26
N SER A 111 7.76 4.12 17.33
CA SER A 111 8.56 5.22 16.80
C SER A 111 8.64 6.36 17.80
N LEU A 112 9.70 7.12 17.69
CA LEU A 112 10.05 8.15 18.64
C LEU A 112 10.57 9.36 17.90
N MET A 113 10.08 10.54 18.23
CA MET A 113 10.55 11.81 17.72
C MET A 113 10.71 12.80 18.86
N PHE A 114 11.80 13.56 18.83
CA PHE A 114 12.05 14.68 19.73
C PHE A 114 12.52 15.91 18.94
N LYS A 115 12.13 17.08 19.40
CA LYS A 115 12.79 18.32 19.02
C LYS A 115 14.03 18.51 19.91
N VAL A 116 15.20 18.50 19.26
CA VAL A 116 16.51 18.76 19.89
C VAL A 116 16.91 20.18 19.48
N ALA A 117 16.98 21.08 20.41
CA ALA A 117 17.02 22.49 20.16
C ALA A 117 15.76 22.99 19.42
N GLU A 118 15.62 24.31 19.25
CA GLU A 118 14.37 24.90 18.71
C GLU A 118 14.11 24.55 17.24
N GLN A 119 15.16 24.28 16.47
CA GLN A 119 15.11 24.15 15.01
C GLN A 119 15.29 22.73 14.50
N HIS A 120 15.66 21.77 15.33
CA HIS A 120 16.01 20.42 14.90
C HIS A 120 15.04 19.39 15.46
N SER A 121 14.67 18.43 14.65
CA SER A 121 13.94 17.23 15.06
C SER A 121 14.72 15.98 14.68
N ILE A 122 14.76 15.01 15.58
CA ILE A 122 15.35 13.70 15.35
C ILE A 122 14.31 12.62 15.69
N GLY A 123 14.38 11.49 15.02
CA GLY A 123 13.47 10.38 15.30
C GLY A 123 14.01 9.05 14.83
N VAL A 124 13.41 8.01 15.39
CA VAL A 124 13.62 6.62 14.96
C VAL A 124 12.26 5.95 14.80
N PHE A 125 12.15 5.05 13.84
CA PHE A 125 10.88 4.37 13.59
C PHE A 125 11.10 2.96 13.03
N THR A 126 10.10 2.12 13.23
CA THR A 126 10.03 0.81 12.60
C THR A 126 8.62 0.53 12.10
N ASN A 127 8.53 -0.08 10.92
CA ASN A 127 7.28 -0.43 10.27
C ASN A 127 7.41 -1.80 9.61
N MET A 128 6.35 -2.58 9.64
CA MET A 128 6.21 -3.73 8.76
C MET A 128 5.20 -3.38 7.68
N ARG A 129 5.57 -3.57 6.43
CA ARG A 129 4.72 -3.26 5.27
C ARG A 129 4.53 -4.48 4.40
N SER A 130 3.35 -4.55 3.82
CA SER A 130 3.05 -5.50 2.76
C SER A 130 2.37 -4.76 1.62
N ALA A 131 2.70 -5.15 0.40
CA ALA A 131 2.08 -4.63 -0.80
C ALA A 131 1.96 -5.74 -1.85
N PHE A 132 0.82 -5.78 -2.52
CA PHE A 132 0.62 -6.63 -3.69
C PHE A 132 -0.21 -5.88 -4.72
N THR A 133 0.23 -5.96 -5.95
CA THR A 133 -0.44 -5.31 -7.07
C THR A 133 -0.39 -6.19 -8.29
N ALA A 134 -1.55 -6.50 -8.85
CA ALA A 134 -1.69 -7.09 -10.17
C ALA A 134 -2.64 -6.21 -10.99
N THR A 135 -2.22 -5.77 -12.16
CA THR A 135 -2.97 -4.81 -12.98
C THR A 135 -3.00 -5.20 -14.43
N LYS A 136 -4.03 -4.72 -15.13
CA LYS A 136 -4.25 -5.00 -16.56
C LYS A 136 -4.42 -6.48 -16.85
N ILE A 137 -4.82 -7.29 -15.89
CA ILE A 137 -5.10 -8.70 -16.07
C ILE A 137 -6.22 -8.80 -17.13
N PRO A 138 -6.00 -9.52 -18.24
CA PRO A 138 -7.02 -9.69 -19.25
C PRO A 138 -8.28 -10.35 -18.70
N SER A 139 -9.46 -9.90 -19.12
CA SER A 139 -10.74 -10.46 -18.68
C SER A 139 -10.89 -11.94 -19.01
N VAL A 140 -10.27 -12.36 -20.10
CA VAL A 140 -10.25 -13.75 -20.56
C VAL A 140 -9.65 -14.74 -19.54
N LEU A 141 -8.85 -14.26 -18.59
CA LEU A 141 -8.34 -15.04 -17.44
C LEU A 141 -9.32 -15.09 -16.26
N GLY A 142 -10.50 -14.49 -16.39
CA GLY A 142 -11.56 -14.58 -15.39
C GLY A 142 -12.23 -15.95 -15.40
N TYR A 143 -12.77 -16.40 -14.25
CA TYR A 143 -13.40 -17.71 -14.09
C TYR A 143 -14.50 -17.95 -15.13
N TYR A 144 -15.47 -17.05 -15.24
CA TYR A 144 -16.56 -17.19 -16.22
C TYR A 144 -16.05 -17.19 -17.66
N SER A 145 -15.06 -16.36 -17.96
CA SER A 145 -14.50 -16.31 -19.30
C SER A 145 -13.86 -17.64 -19.68
N TYR A 146 -13.14 -18.30 -18.73
CA TYR A 146 -12.53 -19.59 -19.00
C TYR A 146 -13.58 -20.68 -19.26
N ASP A 147 -14.59 -20.80 -18.40
CA ASP A 147 -15.62 -21.84 -18.54
C ASP A 147 -16.45 -21.67 -19.81
N ASN A 148 -16.73 -20.44 -20.21
CA ASN A 148 -17.49 -20.12 -21.42
C ASN A 148 -16.67 -20.14 -22.70
N GLN A 149 -15.35 -20.35 -22.62
CA GLN A 149 -14.49 -20.42 -23.80
C GLN A 149 -14.69 -21.73 -24.57
N ALA A 150 -14.79 -21.60 -25.87
CA ALA A 150 -14.93 -22.76 -26.74
C ALA A 150 -13.61 -23.60 -26.78
N TYR A 151 -13.76 -24.90 -26.89
CA TYR A 151 -12.62 -25.79 -27.10
C TYR A 151 -12.02 -25.55 -28.49
N LYS A 152 -10.67 -25.63 -28.58
CA LYS A 152 -9.90 -25.49 -29.81
C LYS A 152 -9.98 -24.09 -30.46
N GLU A 153 -10.46 -23.11 -29.73
CA GLU A 153 -10.41 -21.71 -30.13
C GLU A 153 -9.26 -21.00 -29.41
N GLY A 154 -8.50 -20.17 -30.14
CA GLY A 154 -7.39 -19.42 -29.57
C GLY A 154 -7.85 -18.12 -28.94
N PHE A 155 -7.40 -17.87 -27.70
CA PHE A 155 -7.71 -16.66 -26.93
C PHE A 155 -6.43 -15.85 -26.66
N THR A 156 -6.50 -14.57 -26.94
CA THR A 156 -5.36 -13.67 -26.80
C THR A 156 -5.25 -13.11 -25.40
N ILE A 157 -4.08 -13.25 -24.77
CA ILE A 157 -3.73 -12.69 -23.48
C ILE A 157 -2.78 -11.51 -23.71
N SER A 158 -3.22 -10.30 -23.45
CA SER A 158 -2.37 -9.11 -23.54
C SER A 158 -1.41 -9.02 -22.33
N PRO A 159 -0.26 -8.35 -22.47
CA PRO A 159 0.72 -8.18 -21.42
C PRO A 159 0.14 -7.60 -20.13
N PHE A 160 0.51 -8.22 -19.00
CA PHE A 160 0.15 -7.75 -17.65
C PHE A 160 1.28 -8.02 -16.67
N LYS A 161 1.21 -7.40 -15.50
CA LYS A 161 2.23 -7.50 -14.45
C LYS A 161 1.61 -7.60 -13.08
N ALA A 162 2.30 -8.34 -12.21
CA ALA A 162 2.04 -8.39 -10.78
C ALA A 162 3.35 -8.22 -10.01
N ALA A 163 3.31 -7.60 -8.86
CA ALA A 163 4.44 -7.51 -7.93
C ALA A 163 3.92 -7.45 -6.51
N GLY A 164 4.64 -8.07 -5.59
CA GLY A 164 4.30 -8.05 -4.18
C GLY A 164 5.50 -8.28 -3.29
N ALA A 165 5.44 -7.78 -2.08
CA ALA A 165 6.43 -8.02 -1.05
C ALA A 165 5.86 -7.79 0.35
N ILE A 166 6.54 -8.41 1.32
CA ILE A 166 6.41 -8.13 2.76
C ILE A 166 7.80 -7.75 3.25
N TRP A 167 7.94 -6.60 3.87
CA TRP A 167 9.22 -6.11 4.36
C TRP A 167 9.08 -5.33 5.65
N ASN A 168 10.16 -5.29 6.40
CA ASN A 168 10.31 -4.46 7.58
C ASN A 168 11.17 -3.24 7.24
N GLU A 169 10.78 -2.07 7.71
CA GLU A 169 11.53 -0.82 7.61
C GLU A 169 11.99 -0.40 8.99
N THR A 170 13.27 -0.15 9.15
CA THR A 170 13.82 0.55 10.30
C THR A 170 14.50 1.81 9.81
N GLY A 171 14.13 2.94 10.35
CA GLY A 171 14.59 4.23 9.83
C GLY A 171 14.92 5.25 10.91
N ILE A 172 15.70 6.22 10.47
CA ILE A 172 16.01 7.43 11.23
C ILE A 172 15.41 8.62 10.51
N HIS A 173 14.93 9.57 11.29
CA HIS A 173 14.41 10.86 10.83
C HIS A 173 15.33 11.99 11.29
N TYR A 174 15.57 12.94 10.40
CA TYR A 174 16.16 14.23 10.74
C TYR A 174 15.37 15.33 10.06
N GLY A 175 15.03 16.37 10.81
CA GLY A 175 14.34 17.54 10.31
C GLY A 175 14.99 18.82 10.81
N PHE A 176 14.88 19.86 10.00
CA PHE A 176 15.42 21.17 10.28
C PHE A 176 14.43 22.26 9.85
N GLU A 177 14.21 23.26 10.70
CA GLU A 177 13.35 24.40 10.39
C GLU A 177 14.10 25.73 10.51
N ILE A 178 13.75 26.64 9.60
CA ILE A 178 14.25 28.02 9.56
C ILE A 178 13.08 28.96 9.79
N GLU A 179 13.11 29.68 10.90
CA GLU A 179 12.12 30.70 11.18
C GLU A 179 12.37 31.95 10.33
N LYS A 180 11.31 32.52 9.82
CA LYS A 180 11.25 33.79 9.08
C LYS A 180 10.26 34.72 9.76
N SER A 181 10.31 36.03 9.44
CA SER A 181 9.39 37.02 10.00
C SER A 181 7.91 36.71 9.80
N ASN A 182 7.55 36.01 8.70
CA ASN A 182 6.18 35.70 8.31
C ASN A 182 5.87 34.22 8.24
N GLY A 183 6.73 33.34 8.81
CA GLY A 183 6.50 31.90 8.75
C GLY A 183 7.74 31.06 8.93
N THR A 184 7.70 29.82 8.47
CA THR A 184 8.75 28.83 8.68
C THR A 184 9.01 28.06 7.38
N ILE A 185 10.27 27.82 7.06
CA ILE A 185 10.70 26.88 6.03
C ILE A 185 11.25 25.64 6.76
N ALA A 186 10.79 24.47 6.39
CA ALA A 186 11.27 23.22 6.99
C ALA A 186 11.77 22.24 5.93
N PHE A 187 12.78 21.49 6.30
CA PHE A 187 13.33 20.37 5.54
C PHE A 187 13.29 19.12 6.40
N GLY A 188 13.07 17.98 5.77
CA GLY A 188 13.07 16.70 6.47
C GLY A 188 13.61 15.60 5.60
N ALA A 189 14.28 14.64 6.23
CA ALA A 189 14.81 13.46 5.58
C ALA A 189 14.59 12.23 6.47
N ASN A 190 14.23 11.11 5.84
CA ASN A 190 14.26 9.79 6.45
C ASN A 190 15.27 8.93 5.69
N LEU A 191 16.08 8.20 6.41
CA LEU A 191 16.91 7.13 5.85
C LEU A 191 16.42 5.80 6.41
N LYS A 192 16.08 4.86 5.53
CA LYS A 192 15.42 3.59 5.87
C LYS A 192 16.26 2.40 5.42
N TYR A 193 16.44 1.44 6.32
CA TYR A 193 16.91 0.11 6.02
C TYR A 193 15.71 -0.82 5.89
N ASN A 194 15.61 -1.48 4.74
CA ASN A 194 14.48 -2.34 4.38
C ASN A 194 14.94 -3.79 4.36
N SER A 195 14.29 -4.66 5.13
CA SER A 195 14.57 -6.08 5.20
C SER A 195 13.36 -6.86 4.70
N PHE A 196 13.53 -7.61 3.61
CA PHE A 196 12.45 -8.31 2.91
C PHE A 196 12.28 -9.73 3.42
N LEU A 197 11.08 -10.06 3.87
CA LEU A 197 10.68 -11.40 4.28
C LEU A 197 10.31 -12.24 3.05
N GLU A 198 9.43 -11.68 2.21
CA GLU A 198 8.99 -12.30 0.96
C GLU A 198 8.84 -11.25 -0.10
N SER A 199 9.14 -11.64 -1.34
CA SER A 199 8.97 -10.77 -2.48
C SER A 199 8.87 -11.58 -3.77
N GLY A 200 8.17 -11.02 -4.72
CA GLY A 200 8.06 -11.61 -6.04
C GLY A 200 7.43 -10.68 -7.04
N PHE A 201 7.63 -11.00 -8.29
CA PHE A 201 6.95 -10.38 -9.40
C PHE A 201 6.64 -11.39 -10.50
N PHE A 202 5.66 -11.07 -11.30
CA PHE A 202 5.28 -11.78 -12.52
C PHE A 202 5.06 -10.77 -13.65
N GLY A 203 5.51 -11.09 -14.83
CA GLY A 203 5.28 -10.28 -16.01
C GLY A 203 5.14 -11.11 -17.28
N LEU A 204 4.00 -11.00 -17.95
CA LEU A 204 3.85 -11.40 -19.33
C LEU A 204 4.39 -10.26 -20.18
N GLN A 205 5.47 -10.51 -20.94
CA GLN A 205 6.22 -9.47 -21.64
C GLN A 205 5.67 -9.18 -23.05
N LYS A 206 5.07 -10.19 -23.67
CA LYS A 206 4.45 -10.11 -25.00
C LYS A 206 3.04 -10.68 -24.94
N GLU A 207 2.25 -10.35 -25.92
CA GLU A 207 0.98 -11.00 -26.17
C GLU A 207 1.23 -12.48 -26.46
N MET A 208 0.39 -13.34 -25.92
CA MET A 208 0.40 -14.77 -26.19
C MET A 208 -1.02 -15.25 -26.47
N THR A 209 -1.13 -16.34 -27.23
CA THR A 209 -2.41 -17.01 -27.45
C THR A 209 -2.43 -18.29 -26.62
N TYR A 210 -3.53 -18.56 -25.96
CA TYR A 210 -3.79 -19.86 -25.40
C TYR A 210 -5.05 -20.46 -26.02
N THR A 211 -5.03 -21.79 -26.13
CA THR A 211 -6.12 -22.57 -26.71
C THR A 211 -6.60 -23.58 -25.66
N LYS A 212 -7.86 -23.58 -25.33
CA LYS A 212 -8.47 -24.57 -24.45
C LYS A 212 -8.61 -25.89 -25.17
N ILE A 213 -7.84 -26.88 -24.80
CA ILE A 213 -7.85 -28.23 -25.42
C ILE A 213 -8.93 -29.09 -24.79
N SER A 214 -9.01 -29.11 -23.45
CA SER A 214 -9.99 -29.85 -22.68
C SER A 214 -10.40 -29.09 -21.41
N SER A 215 -11.17 -29.67 -20.53
CA SER A 215 -11.42 -29.13 -19.19
C SER A 215 -10.15 -28.96 -18.35
N ASP A 216 -9.14 -29.77 -18.61
CA ASP A 216 -7.95 -29.88 -17.78
C ASP A 216 -6.64 -29.53 -18.51
N SER A 217 -6.69 -29.20 -19.82
CA SER A 217 -5.50 -28.88 -20.60
C SER A 217 -5.64 -27.68 -21.49
N VAL A 218 -4.55 -26.91 -21.59
CA VAL A 218 -4.40 -25.74 -22.45
C VAL A 218 -3.12 -25.83 -23.29
N SER A 219 -3.16 -25.32 -24.49
CA SER A 219 -1.98 -25.03 -25.30
C SER A 219 -1.70 -23.54 -25.29
N ILE A 220 -0.43 -23.18 -25.21
CA ILE A 220 0.04 -21.78 -25.12
C ILE A 220 1.11 -21.54 -26.18
N ASP A 221 0.85 -20.57 -27.06
CA ASP A 221 1.79 -20.18 -28.09
C ASP A 221 2.79 -19.16 -27.58
N TYR A 222 4.08 -19.50 -27.66
CA TYR A 222 5.22 -18.60 -27.46
C TYR A 222 5.16 -17.73 -26.19
N PRO A 223 4.89 -18.28 -25.01
CA PRO A 223 4.78 -17.46 -23.82
C PRO A 223 6.10 -16.78 -23.46
N ALA A 224 6.11 -15.45 -23.42
CA ALA A 224 7.24 -14.63 -22.96
C ALA A 224 7.00 -14.18 -21.51
N VAL A 225 7.24 -15.07 -20.57
CA VAL A 225 7.00 -14.86 -19.15
C VAL A 225 8.31 -14.63 -18.41
N GLU A 226 8.32 -13.64 -17.55
CA GLU A 226 9.37 -13.44 -16.53
C GLU A 226 8.73 -13.41 -15.16
N PHE A 227 9.30 -14.14 -14.22
CA PHE A 227 8.89 -14.03 -12.83
C PHE A 227 10.08 -14.22 -11.90
N ALA A 228 9.97 -13.67 -10.72
CA ALA A 228 10.89 -13.95 -9.65
C ALA A 228 10.12 -14.10 -8.34
N ILE A 229 10.61 -14.93 -7.48
CA ILE A 229 9.99 -15.20 -6.20
C ILE A 229 11.04 -15.60 -5.17
N THR A 230 10.80 -15.22 -3.91
CA THR A 230 11.46 -15.85 -2.76
C THR A 230 10.65 -17.05 -2.34
N THR A 231 11.32 -18.16 -2.09
CA THR A 231 10.65 -19.45 -1.82
C THR A 231 10.75 -19.91 -0.37
N GLY A 232 11.37 -19.09 0.49
CA GLY A 232 11.72 -19.51 1.85
C GLY A 232 10.55 -19.67 2.79
N ASN A 233 9.76 -18.63 3.00
CA ASN A 233 8.62 -18.67 3.93
C ASN A 233 7.37 -19.27 3.27
N ILE A 234 7.16 -19.05 1.97
CA ILE A 234 6.02 -19.63 1.23
C ILE A 234 6.08 -21.16 1.25
N ASN A 235 7.26 -21.75 1.15
CA ASN A 235 7.41 -23.21 1.21
C ASN A 235 7.13 -23.83 2.61
N LYS A 236 6.95 -23.00 3.64
CA LYS A 236 6.49 -23.43 4.96
C LYS A 236 4.96 -23.61 5.02
N PHE A 237 4.24 -23.12 4.01
CA PHE A 237 2.81 -23.35 3.85
C PHE A 237 2.64 -24.63 3.02
N SER A 238 2.06 -25.65 3.61
CA SER A 238 1.56 -26.80 2.88
C SER A 238 0.03 -26.79 2.90
N PHE A 239 -0.57 -26.93 1.73
CA PHE A 239 -2.02 -27.07 1.60
C PHE A 239 -2.33 -28.52 1.25
N ASP A 240 -3.05 -29.18 2.12
CA ASP A 240 -3.57 -30.52 1.83
C ASP A 240 -4.93 -30.40 1.14
N SER A 241 -4.98 -30.68 -0.14
CA SER A 241 -6.19 -30.61 -0.95
C SER A 241 -7.29 -31.57 -0.50
N ASN A 242 -6.92 -32.70 0.14
CA ASN A 242 -7.88 -33.71 0.59
C ASN A 242 -8.58 -33.31 1.88
N THR A 243 -7.85 -32.69 2.81
CA THR A 243 -8.40 -32.25 4.10
C THR A 243 -8.82 -30.80 4.10
N LYS A 244 -8.50 -30.03 3.04
CA LYS A 244 -8.66 -28.56 2.93
C LYS A 244 -7.98 -27.78 4.07
N ASN A 245 -7.01 -28.39 4.72
CA ASN A 245 -6.27 -27.77 5.81
C ASN A 245 -4.96 -27.15 5.31
N ALA A 246 -4.71 -25.91 5.71
CA ALA A 246 -3.42 -25.26 5.55
C ALA A 246 -2.58 -25.52 6.80
N THR A 247 -1.41 -26.11 6.65
CA THR A 247 -0.45 -26.27 7.75
C THR A 247 0.62 -25.21 7.61
N ILE A 248 0.79 -24.41 8.66
CA ILE A 248 1.87 -23.44 8.74
C ILE A 248 3.02 -24.11 9.49
N GLY A 249 4.16 -24.28 8.82
CA GLY A 249 5.40 -24.69 9.47
C GLY A 249 5.86 -23.69 10.52
N GLN A 250 6.90 -24.02 11.28
CA GLN A 250 7.41 -23.14 12.34
C GLN A 250 7.65 -21.71 11.82
N PRO A 251 7.13 -20.68 12.48
CA PRO A 251 7.29 -19.29 12.05
C PRO A 251 8.71 -18.81 12.38
N SER A 252 9.69 -19.14 11.55
CA SER A 252 10.96 -18.41 11.56
C SER A 252 10.80 -17.19 10.67
N VAL A 253 11.15 -16.05 11.19
CA VAL A 253 11.15 -14.80 10.43
C VAL A 253 12.52 -14.65 9.78
N ASP A 254 12.64 -15.14 8.55
CA ASP A 254 13.88 -15.06 7.78
C ASP A 254 13.77 -13.92 6.76
N PHE A 255 14.85 -13.15 6.62
CA PHE A 255 14.93 -12.06 5.64
C PHE A 255 15.75 -12.52 4.44
N TYR A 256 15.17 -12.41 3.25
CA TYR A 256 15.78 -12.89 2.00
C TYR A 256 16.35 -11.78 1.12
N GLY A 257 16.13 -10.54 1.50
CA GLY A 257 16.65 -9.38 0.78
C GLY A 257 16.76 -8.14 1.64
N HIS A 258 17.59 -7.22 1.17
CA HIS A 258 17.83 -5.96 1.86
C HIS A 258 17.94 -4.81 0.87
N GLY A 259 17.60 -3.62 1.33
CA GLY A 259 17.70 -2.39 0.56
C GLY A 259 17.73 -1.16 1.44
N PHE A 260 18.16 -0.05 0.86
CA PHE A 260 18.05 1.26 1.47
C PHE A 260 17.08 2.11 0.69
N SER A 261 16.38 2.98 1.40
CA SER A 261 15.56 4.01 0.79
C SER A 261 15.61 5.31 1.58
N ALA A 262 15.28 6.39 0.91
CA ALA A 262 15.19 7.70 1.52
C ALA A 262 13.84 8.36 1.20
N ASP A 263 13.36 9.15 2.16
CA ASP A 263 12.35 10.17 1.94
C ASP A 263 13.01 11.52 2.13
N LEU A 264 12.72 12.46 1.25
CA LEU A 264 13.20 13.84 1.33
C LEU A 264 12.01 14.77 1.17
N GLY A 265 11.97 15.82 1.98
CA GLY A 265 10.87 16.78 1.93
C GLY A 265 11.28 18.19 2.25
N ALA A 266 10.53 19.13 1.68
CA ALA A 266 10.60 20.54 2.00
C ALA A 266 9.19 21.09 2.18
N SER A 267 9.04 22.07 3.06
CA SER A 267 7.77 22.76 3.25
C SER A 267 7.98 24.22 3.65
N ILE A 268 6.97 25.02 3.34
CA ILE A 268 6.86 26.39 3.79
C ILE A 268 5.54 26.58 4.51
N GLN A 269 5.56 27.27 5.62
CA GLN A 269 4.38 27.70 6.38
C GLN A 269 4.39 29.23 6.43
N ILE A 270 3.25 29.83 6.13
CA ILE A 270 3.04 31.29 6.21
C ILE A 270 2.04 31.54 7.33
N GLU A 271 2.45 32.41 8.25
CA GLU A 271 1.63 32.79 9.40
C GLU A 271 0.77 34.01 9.08
N ASP A 272 -0.32 34.13 9.82
CA ASP A 272 -1.20 35.28 9.78
C ASP A 272 -1.68 35.58 11.21
N ASN A 273 -1.79 36.86 11.56
CA ASN A 273 -2.21 37.30 12.89
C ASN A 273 -3.64 36.91 13.27
N GLY A 274 -4.43 36.45 12.29
CA GLY A 274 -5.83 36.05 12.52
C GLY A 274 -6.04 34.61 12.98
N VAL A 275 -4.99 33.77 12.99
CA VAL A 275 -5.07 32.35 13.37
C VAL A 275 -3.85 31.90 14.16
N ASP A 276 -4.00 30.89 15.00
CA ASP A 276 -2.86 30.24 15.64
C ASP A 276 -2.23 29.23 14.69
N GLY A 277 -0.90 29.24 14.57
CA GLY A 277 -0.16 28.38 13.66
C GLY A 277 0.05 29.06 12.29
N TYR A 278 -0.16 28.32 11.21
CA TYR A 278 -0.03 28.84 9.85
C TYR A 278 -1.39 29.14 9.21
N ARG A 279 -1.42 30.14 8.33
CA ARG A 279 -2.54 30.36 7.41
C ARG A 279 -2.43 29.48 6.17
N TRP A 280 -1.20 29.37 5.64
CA TRP A 280 -0.87 28.55 4.48
C TRP A 280 0.28 27.62 4.80
N ARG A 281 0.18 26.40 4.31
CA ARG A 281 1.30 25.46 4.26
C ARG A 281 1.36 24.83 2.87
N ALA A 282 2.54 24.81 2.28
CA ALA A 282 2.80 24.08 1.04
C ALA A 282 4.02 23.18 1.24
N GLY A 283 4.06 22.04 0.57
CA GLY A 283 5.18 21.10 0.68
C GLY A 283 5.34 20.25 -0.56
N VAL A 284 6.55 19.75 -0.73
CA VAL A 284 6.91 18.76 -1.74
C VAL A 284 7.83 17.73 -1.13
N SER A 285 7.67 16.48 -1.53
CA SER A 285 8.53 15.41 -1.06
C SER A 285 8.71 14.31 -2.11
N VAL A 286 9.85 13.60 -1.99
CA VAL A 286 10.11 12.32 -2.66
C VAL A 286 10.09 11.25 -1.58
N LEU A 287 9.33 10.20 -1.79
CA LEU A 287 9.04 9.16 -0.81
C LEU A 287 9.53 7.80 -1.31
N ASP A 288 10.01 6.96 -0.40
CA ASP A 288 10.44 5.57 -0.67
C ASP A 288 11.44 5.44 -1.84
N PHE A 289 12.30 6.44 -2.03
CA PHE A 289 13.31 6.43 -3.11
C PHE A 289 14.39 5.39 -2.82
N GLY A 290 14.30 4.22 -3.46
CA GLY A 290 15.23 3.12 -3.20
C GLY A 290 14.97 1.85 -3.99
N ILE A 291 15.96 0.96 -3.93
CA ILE A 291 15.94 -0.36 -4.58
C ILE A 291 16.41 -1.41 -3.57
N ALA A 292 15.72 -2.54 -3.53
CA ALA A 292 16.10 -3.71 -2.77
C ALA A 292 16.80 -4.75 -3.65
N ASN A 293 17.77 -5.46 -3.06
CA ASN A 293 18.42 -6.62 -3.65
C ASN A 293 17.96 -7.87 -2.90
N ILE A 294 17.30 -8.77 -3.60
CA ILE A 294 16.78 -10.04 -3.07
C ILE A 294 17.75 -11.14 -3.50
N LYS A 295 18.43 -11.76 -2.53
CA LYS A 295 19.57 -12.64 -2.82
C LYS A 295 19.46 -14.04 -2.20
N GLN A 296 18.69 -14.19 -1.14
CA GLN A 296 18.57 -15.46 -0.43
C GLN A 296 17.25 -16.14 -0.77
N LYS A 297 17.27 -17.43 -1.01
CA LYS A 297 16.08 -18.20 -1.40
C LYS A 297 15.29 -17.58 -2.55
N ALA A 298 15.99 -16.84 -3.44
CA ALA A 298 15.44 -16.09 -4.53
C ALA A 298 15.75 -16.79 -5.86
N GLU A 299 14.75 -16.89 -6.72
CA GLU A 299 14.89 -17.44 -8.06
C GLU A 299 14.27 -16.47 -9.06
N PHE A 300 14.98 -16.18 -10.14
CA PHE A 300 14.48 -15.40 -11.27
C PHE A 300 14.42 -16.32 -12.49
N HIS A 301 13.26 -16.40 -13.06
CA HIS A 301 12.94 -17.26 -14.18
C HIS A 301 12.52 -16.46 -15.42
N SER A 302 12.90 -16.94 -16.58
CA SER A 302 12.42 -16.44 -17.86
C SER A 302 12.21 -17.59 -18.82
N SER A 303 11.06 -17.61 -19.44
CA SER A 303 10.71 -18.60 -20.47
C SER A 303 11.10 -18.15 -21.88
N TYR A 304 11.83 -17.07 -22.03
CA TYR A 304 12.14 -16.53 -23.33
C TYR A 304 13.51 -16.99 -23.85
N PRO A 305 13.61 -17.40 -25.12
CA PRO A 305 12.53 -17.73 -26.06
C PRO A 305 12.09 -19.20 -25.88
N ILE A 306 10.76 -19.45 -25.83
CA ILE A 306 10.25 -20.81 -26.00
C ILE A 306 10.10 -21.05 -27.52
N PRO A 307 10.75 -22.03 -28.08
CA PRO A 307 10.73 -22.26 -29.55
C PRO A 307 9.44 -22.92 -30.05
N ASN A 308 8.64 -23.51 -29.17
CA ASN A 308 7.49 -24.33 -29.50
C ASN A 308 6.24 -23.98 -28.71
N GLU A 309 5.10 -24.45 -29.19
CA GLU A 309 3.84 -24.47 -28.47
C GLU A 309 3.98 -25.29 -27.18
N LEU A 310 3.47 -24.79 -26.09
CA LEU A 310 3.50 -25.43 -24.79
C LEU A 310 2.12 -25.97 -24.44
N THR A 311 1.96 -27.28 -24.32
CA THR A 311 0.74 -27.88 -23.79
C THR A 311 0.93 -28.11 -22.27
N LEU A 312 0.02 -27.55 -21.49
CA LEU A 312 -0.05 -27.75 -20.04
C LEU A 312 -1.29 -28.59 -19.71
N ASP A 313 -1.05 -29.73 -19.07
CA ASP A 313 -2.09 -30.49 -18.42
C ASP A 313 -2.11 -30.14 -16.92
N PHE A 314 -3.27 -29.72 -16.42
CA PHE A 314 -3.40 -29.31 -15.01
C PHE A 314 -3.22 -30.52 -14.05
N ASP A 315 -3.49 -31.73 -14.49
CA ASP A 315 -3.25 -32.92 -13.67
C ASP A 315 -1.76 -33.15 -13.45
N ASP A 316 -0.92 -32.87 -14.44
CA ASP A 316 0.54 -32.90 -14.27
C ASP A 316 1.01 -31.88 -13.21
N LEU A 317 0.36 -30.74 -13.14
CA LEU A 317 0.71 -29.67 -12.20
C LEU A 317 0.20 -29.93 -10.77
N LYS A 318 -0.94 -30.65 -10.60
CA LYS A 318 -1.55 -30.97 -9.29
C LYS A 318 -0.63 -31.78 -8.38
N THR A 319 0.34 -32.52 -8.93
CA THR A 319 1.28 -33.29 -8.14
C THR A 319 2.40 -32.50 -7.50
N ALA A 320 2.57 -31.20 -7.89
CA ALA A 320 3.53 -30.29 -7.27
C ALA A 320 3.05 -29.88 -5.87
N LYS A 321 3.90 -30.13 -4.85
CA LYS A 321 3.61 -29.79 -3.45
C LYS A 321 4.12 -28.43 -3.03
N THR A 322 5.08 -27.89 -3.76
CA THR A 322 5.72 -26.61 -3.48
C THR A 322 5.76 -25.73 -4.74
N VAL A 323 5.88 -24.43 -4.56
CA VAL A 323 6.04 -23.47 -5.68
C VAL A 323 7.25 -23.85 -6.54
N LYS A 324 8.34 -24.25 -5.90
CA LYS A 324 9.57 -24.67 -6.59
C LYS A 324 9.39 -25.94 -7.43
N GLU A 325 8.61 -26.90 -6.97
CA GLU A 325 8.28 -28.09 -7.77
C GLU A 325 7.40 -27.75 -8.95
N LEU A 326 6.43 -26.83 -8.76
CA LEU A 326 5.58 -26.32 -9.83
C LEU A 326 6.40 -25.62 -10.92
N GLU A 327 7.32 -24.73 -10.53
CA GLU A 327 8.23 -24.03 -11.44
C GLU A 327 9.08 -24.99 -12.26
N ARG A 328 9.66 -25.98 -11.63
CA ARG A 328 10.48 -27.00 -12.29
C ARG A 328 9.67 -27.84 -13.29
N LYS A 329 8.44 -28.20 -12.95
CA LYS A 329 7.56 -28.93 -13.86
C LYS A 329 7.20 -28.09 -15.07
N ILE A 330 6.83 -26.83 -14.86
CA ILE A 330 6.55 -25.92 -15.97
C ILE A 330 7.79 -25.74 -16.85
N SER A 331 8.98 -25.59 -16.25
CA SER A 331 10.24 -25.48 -16.99
C SER A 331 10.54 -26.75 -17.79
N GLN A 332 10.34 -27.92 -17.19
CA GLN A 332 10.52 -29.19 -17.90
C GLN A 332 9.56 -29.34 -19.08
N LEU A 333 8.29 -29.01 -18.91
CA LEU A 333 7.30 -29.08 -19.97
C LEU A 333 7.57 -28.06 -21.09
N ALA A 334 7.97 -26.83 -20.70
CA ALA A 334 8.16 -25.73 -21.64
C ALA A 334 9.50 -25.76 -22.39
N LEU A 335 10.57 -26.19 -21.71
CA LEU A 335 11.96 -26.05 -22.19
C LEU A 335 12.73 -27.37 -22.22
N GLY A 336 12.12 -28.49 -21.84
CA GLY A 336 12.74 -29.78 -21.84
C GLY A 336 13.71 -30.07 -20.67
N ASP A 337 13.93 -29.07 -19.78
CA ASP A 337 14.81 -29.18 -18.61
C ASP A 337 14.18 -28.44 -17.43
N PRO A 338 14.13 -29.06 -16.22
CA PRO A 338 13.50 -28.46 -15.06
C PRO A 338 14.18 -27.18 -14.56
N ASN A 339 15.41 -26.89 -14.98
CA ASN A 339 16.16 -25.68 -14.58
C ASN A 339 16.40 -24.69 -15.73
N ALA A 340 15.96 -24.98 -16.94
CA ALA A 340 16.24 -24.13 -18.11
C ALA A 340 15.65 -22.72 -17.98
N SER A 341 14.52 -22.57 -17.30
CA SER A 341 13.92 -21.26 -17.03
C SER A 341 14.69 -20.42 -16.01
N LEU A 342 15.47 -21.04 -15.12
CA LEU A 342 16.23 -20.35 -14.07
C LEU A 342 17.38 -19.54 -14.69
N LYS A 343 17.33 -18.21 -14.55
CA LYS A 343 18.35 -17.29 -15.10
C LYS A 343 19.23 -16.67 -14.03
N ALA A 344 18.72 -16.53 -12.79
CA ALA A 344 19.50 -16.01 -11.68
C ALA A 344 18.91 -16.46 -10.33
N THR A 345 19.75 -16.47 -9.31
CA THR A 345 19.38 -16.74 -7.91
C THR A 345 19.23 -15.45 -7.10
N SER A 346 19.04 -14.33 -7.79
CA SER A 346 18.81 -13.02 -7.18
C SER A 346 18.07 -12.11 -8.15
N PHE A 347 17.37 -11.11 -7.59
CA PHE A 347 16.73 -10.08 -8.39
C PHE A 347 16.67 -8.74 -7.65
N LYS A 348 16.42 -7.66 -8.40
CA LYS A 348 16.22 -6.31 -7.85
C LYS A 348 14.75 -5.94 -7.91
N MET A 349 14.26 -5.31 -6.83
CA MET A 349 12.91 -4.78 -6.75
C MET A 349 12.95 -3.31 -6.36
N GLY A 350 12.31 -2.45 -7.14
CA GLY A 350 12.12 -1.04 -6.79
C GLY A 350 11.10 -0.89 -5.67
N LEU A 351 11.38 -0.02 -4.71
CA LEU A 351 10.47 0.34 -3.64
C LEU A 351 9.31 1.22 -4.17
N PRO A 352 8.22 1.42 -3.43
CA PRO A 352 7.03 2.14 -3.91
C PRO A 352 7.25 3.66 -3.93
N SER A 353 8.21 4.09 -4.76
CA SER A 353 8.66 5.49 -4.85
C SER A 353 7.57 6.41 -5.42
N ALA A 354 7.45 7.60 -4.86
CA ALA A 354 6.51 8.62 -5.32
C ALA A 354 7.01 10.05 -5.08
N ILE A 355 6.49 10.96 -5.89
CA ILE A 355 6.52 12.40 -5.60
C ILE A 355 5.20 12.75 -4.93
N SER A 356 5.26 13.53 -3.87
CA SER A 356 4.08 14.01 -3.14
C SER A 356 4.13 15.55 -3.06
N ILE A 357 3.02 16.19 -3.39
CA ILE A 357 2.84 17.64 -3.34
C ILE A 357 1.65 17.93 -2.43
N GLN A 358 1.82 18.85 -1.49
CA GLN A 358 0.81 19.16 -0.49
C GLN A 358 0.56 20.65 -0.42
N GLY A 359 -0.70 21.02 -0.15
CA GLY A 359 -1.13 22.35 0.21
C GLY A 359 -2.13 22.27 1.34
N ASP A 360 -2.13 23.23 2.25
CA ASP A 360 -3.08 23.31 3.35
C ASP A 360 -3.41 24.77 3.65
N TYR A 361 -4.68 25.06 3.86
CA TYR A 361 -5.17 26.38 4.14
C TYR A 361 -6.10 26.39 5.35
N GLN A 362 -5.83 27.28 6.30
CA GLN A 362 -6.69 27.50 7.45
C GLN A 362 -7.64 28.68 7.18
N PHE A 363 -8.93 28.38 6.97
CA PHE A 363 -9.94 29.42 6.71
C PHE A 363 -10.22 30.29 7.92
N ILE A 364 -10.49 29.64 9.04
CA ILE A 364 -10.72 30.21 10.36
C ILE A 364 -9.99 29.34 11.38
N GLN A 365 -9.91 29.80 12.61
CA GLN A 365 -9.31 29.04 13.70
C GLN A 365 -9.85 27.58 13.73
N HIS A 366 -8.95 26.60 13.67
CA HIS A 366 -9.23 25.16 13.68
C HIS A 366 -9.89 24.57 12.44
N LEU A 367 -10.23 25.34 11.41
CA LEU A 367 -10.84 24.80 10.21
C LEU A 367 -9.89 24.91 9.01
N TYR A 368 -9.50 23.76 8.49
CA TYR A 368 -8.52 23.62 7.41
C TYR A 368 -9.12 22.97 6.17
N VAL A 369 -8.53 23.24 5.03
CA VAL A 369 -8.70 22.44 3.81
C VAL A 369 -7.32 22.08 3.26
N GLY A 370 -6.99 20.80 3.33
CA GLY A 370 -5.76 20.25 2.77
C GLY A 370 -5.96 19.68 1.37
N GLY A 371 -4.94 19.80 0.52
CA GLY A 371 -4.85 19.17 -0.78
C GLY A 371 -3.57 18.35 -0.86
N THR A 372 -3.65 17.16 -1.49
CA THR A 372 -2.48 16.29 -1.66
C THR A 372 -2.53 15.62 -3.02
N ILE A 373 -1.40 15.66 -3.72
CA ILE A 373 -1.16 14.91 -4.95
C ILE A 373 0.00 13.96 -4.67
N ILE A 374 -0.20 12.67 -4.93
CA ILE A 374 0.86 11.66 -4.85
C ILE A 374 0.93 10.98 -6.21
N GLN A 375 2.10 11.07 -6.84
CA GLN A 375 2.35 10.48 -8.14
C GLN A 375 3.49 9.46 -8.05
N PRO A 376 3.20 8.16 -8.22
CA PRO A 376 4.21 7.11 -8.19
C PRO A 376 5.11 7.15 -9.43
N PHE A 377 6.36 6.68 -9.24
CA PHE A 377 7.30 6.40 -10.31
C PHE A 377 8.12 5.14 -10.00
N GLY A 378 8.70 4.53 -11.02
CA GLY A 378 9.49 3.30 -10.87
C GLY A 378 10.97 3.56 -11.03
N LEU A 379 11.80 2.88 -10.21
CA LEU A 379 13.26 2.93 -10.25
C LEU A 379 13.88 1.68 -10.88
N SER A 380 13.09 0.64 -11.10
CA SER A 380 13.52 -0.64 -11.62
C SER A 380 12.55 -1.14 -12.67
N ARG A 381 12.91 -2.18 -13.39
CA ARG A 381 11.99 -2.89 -14.31
C ARG A 381 10.79 -3.48 -13.57
N TYR A 382 11.02 -3.94 -12.34
CA TYR A 382 10.01 -4.50 -11.44
C TYR A 382 9.97 -3.67 -10.15
N ASN A 383 8.82 -3.07 -9.88
CA ASN A 383 8.64 -2.17 -8.75
C ASN A 383 7.45 -2.60 -7.93
N LEU A 384 7.56 -2.47 -6.62
CA LEU A 384 6.40 -2.23 -5.78
C LEU A 384 5.87 -0.85 -6.13
N THR A 385 4.58 -0.74 -6.26
CA THR A 385 3.99 0.51 -6.74
C THR A 385 3.11 1.15 -5.67
N ARG A 386 3.02 2.47 -5.69
CA ARG A 386 2.16 3.29 -4.83
C ARG A 386 0.96 3.78 -5.62
N THR A 387 -0.16 4.11 -4.97
CA THR A 387 -1.34 4.67 -5.64
C THR A 387 -1.05 6.10 -6.11
N ALA A 388 -1.49 6.44 -7.33
CA ALA A 388 -1.67 7.83 -7.71
C ALA A 388 -2.91 8.37 -6.98
N VAL A 389 -2.75 9.48 -6.27
CA VAL A 389 -3.80 10.08 -5.44
C VAL A 389 -3.88 11.56 -5.71
N LEU A 390 -5.10 12.05 -5.91
CA LEU A 390 -5.47 13.44 -5.72
C LEU A 390 -6.51 13.48 -4.60
N ALA A 391 -6.25 14.25 -3.56
CA ALA A 391 -7.17 14.36 -2.44
C ALA A 391 -7.40 15.81 -2.03
N VAL A 392 -8.62 16.09 -1.60
CA VAL A 392 -9.00 17.32 -0.89
C VAL A 392 -9.62 16.91 0.43
N ALA A 393 -9.12 17.44 1.53
CA ALA A 393 -9.45 17.01 2.88
C ALA A 393 -9.87 18.20 3.76
N PRO A 394 -11.17 18.55 3.79
CA PRO A 394 -11.70 19.43 4.84
C PRO A 394 -11.44 18.81 6.21
N ARG A 395 -10.93 19.63 7.14
CA ARG A 395 -10.50 19.16 8.45
C ARG A 395 -10.84 20.20 9.52
N PHE A 396 -11.54 19.76 10.57
CA PHE A 396 -11.58 20.45 11.84
C PHE A 396 -10.47 19.89 12.73
N GLU A 397 -9.62 20.73 13.27
CA GLU A 397 -8.48 20.29 14.05
C GLU A 397 -8.17 21.25 15.19
N ASN A 398 -8.01 20.67 16.36
CA ASN A 398 -7.43 21.36 17.50
C ASN A 398 -6.41 20.45 18.21
N ARG A 399 -5.84 20.94 19.29
CA ARG A 399 -4.83 20.24 20.07
C ARG A 399 -5.22 18.81 20.48
N TYR A 400 -6.48 18.58 20.84
CA TYR A 400 -6.95 17.32 21.43
C TYR A 400 -7.80 16.47 20.49
N PHE A 401 -8.39 17.09 19.49
CA PHE A 401 -9.37 16.45 18.63
C PHE A 401 -9.17 16.89 17.17
N SER A 402 -9.35 15.96 16.24
CA SER A 402 -9.53 16.28 14.84
C SER A 402 -10.61 15.41 14.19
N LEU A 403 -11.25 15.96 13.17
CA LEU A 403 -12.19 15.27 12.30
C LEU A 403 -11.89 15.68 10.86
N THR A 404 -11.64 14.72 10.00
CA THR A 404 -11.26 14.93 8.60
C THR A 404 -12.15 14.10 7.69
N THR A 405 -12.59 14.70 6.60
CA THR A 405 -13.40 14.01 5.57
C THR A 405 -12.71 14.10 4.20
N PRO A 406 -11.68 13.26 3.93
CA PRO A 406 -10.96 13.34 2.68
C PRO A 406 -11.85 12.88 1.51
N ILE A 407 -11.84 13.64 0.42
CA ILE A 407 -12.39 13.29 -0.88
C ILE A 407 -11.19 12.91 -1.75
N ILE A 408 -11.13 11.68 -2.20
CA ILE A 408 -9.94 11.09 -2.80
C ILE A 408 -10.26 10.57 -4.18
N LEU A 409 -9.53 11.02 -5.19
CA LEU A 409 -9.51 10.43 -6.53
C LEU A 409 -8.27 9.53 -6.62
N ARG A 410 -8.51 8.22 -6.79
CA ARG A 410 -7.46 7.20 -6.93
C ARG A 410 -7.24 6.83 -8.39
N ASP A 411 -5.98 6.72 -8.79
CA ASP A 411 -5.55 6.40 -10.16
C ASP A 411 -6.26 7.20 -11.24
N TRP A 412 -6.66 8.42 -10.90
CA TRP A 412 -7.38 9.33 -11.79
C TRP A 412 -8.74 8.77 -12.28
N LYS A 413 -9.31 7.77 -11.59
CA LYS A 413 -10.51 7.04 -12.04
C LYS A 413 -11.58 6.87 -10.96
N SER A 414 -11.18 6.57 -9.73
CA SER A 414 -12.10 6.15 -8.67
C SER A 414 -12.20 7.21 -7.58
N ALA A 415 -13.31 7.93 -7.55
CA ALA A 415 -13.59 8.90 -6.49
C ALA A 415 -14.17 8.21 -5.24
N ARG A 416 -13.68 8.56 -4.07
CA ARG A 416 -14.10 8.04 -2.77
C ARG A 416 -14.13 9.14 -1.73
N MET A 417 -14.92 8.93 -0.70
CA MET A 417 -14.96 9.78 0.48
C MET A 417 -14.56 8.97 1.70
N GLY A 418 -13.65 9.51 2.46
CA GLY A 418 -13.19 8.97 3.73
C GLY A 418 -13.78 9.69 4.92
N LEU A 419 -13.48 9.14 6.09
CA LEU A 419 -13.74 9.74 7.40
C LEU A 419 -12.64 9.31 8.36
N ALA A 420 -12.02 10.27 9.02
CA ALA A 420 -11.00 9.99 10.01
C ALA A 420 -11.14 10.92 11.21
N GLY A 421 -10.70 10.46 12.36
CA GLY A 421 -10.70 11.23 13.58
C GLY A 421 -9.51 10.92 14.47
N ARG A 422 -9.07 11.92 15.23
CA ARG A 422 -8.13 11.80 16.34
C ARG A 422 -8.80 12.28 17.61
N LEU A 423 -8.71 11.49 18.65
CA LEU A 423 -9.19 11.83 19.99
C LEU A 423 -8.07 11.54 20.99
N GLY A 424 -7.42 12.59 21.46
CA GLY A 424 -6.29 12.48 22.37
C GLY A 424 -5.17 11.62 21.75
N PHE A 425 -4.96 10.43 22.29
CA PHE A 425 -3.90 9.51 21.92
C PHE A 425 -4.31 8.44 20.88
N ILE A 426 -5.58 8.38 20.49
CA ILE A 426 -6.12 7.44 19.52
C ILE A 426 -6.47 8.15 18.23
N SER A 427 -6.10 7.56 17.10
CA SER A 427 -6.53 7.96 15.77
C SER A 427 -7.11 6.77 15.03
N PHE A 428 -8.17 6.98 14.25
CA PHE A 428 -8.80 5.95 13.44
C PHE A 428 -9.43 6.56 12.19
N GLY A 429 -9.60 5.76 11.16
CA GLY A 429 -10.24 6.25 9.94
C GLY A 429 -10.34 5.23 8.83
N THR A 430 -10.95 5.68 7.76
CA THR A 430 -11.06 5.00 6.47
C THR A 430 -11.01 6.03 5.35
N ASP A 431 -10.32 5.72 4.27
CA ASP A 431 -10.36 6.49 3.03
C ASP A 431 -11.49 6.02 2.09
N ASN A 432 -12.33 5.05 2.55
CA ASN A 432 -13.46 4.50 1.79
C ASN A 432 -14.68 4.25 2.71
N LEU A 433 -15.29 5.32 3.18
CA LEU A 433 -16.47 5.25 4.05
C LEU A 433 -17.62 4.44 3.42
N GLY A 434 -17.75 4.50 2.09
CA GLY A 434 -18.78 3.76 1.36
C GLY A 434 -18.73 2.25 1.59
N SER A 435 -17.55 1.66 1.78
CA SER A 435 -17.40 0.21 2.04
C SER A 435 -17.99 -0.22 3.39
N PHE A 436 -18.09 0.70 4.35
CA PHE A 436 -18.62 0.42 5.68
C PHE A 436 -20.14 0.45 5.73
N ILE A 437 -20.77 1.42 5.07
CA ILE A 437 -22.19 1.75 5.26
C ILE A 437 -23.05 1.45 4.05
N ARG A 438 -22.50 1.52 2.83
CA ARG A 438 -23.29 1.41 1.61
C ARG A 438 -23.46 -0.05 1.21
N LYS A 439 -24.71 -0.52 1.12
CA LYS A 439 -25.04 -1.84 0.59
C LYS A 439 -24.95 -1.83 -0.93
N LYS A 440 -23.91 -2.41 -1.44
CA LYS A 440 -23.62 -2.67 -2.84
C LYS A 440 -22.68 -3.86 -2.95
N ASP A 441 -22.30 -4.25 -4.14
CA ASP A 441 -21.25 -5.24 -4.34
C ASP A 441 -19.96 -4.79 -3.67
N PHE A 442 -19.53 -5.59 -2.70
CA PHE A 442 -18.37 -5.29 -1.88
C PHE A 442 -17.11 -5.83 -2.56
N THR A 443 -16.25 -4.93 -2.98
CA THR A 443 -15.01 -5.24 -3.73
C THR A 443 -13.74 -4.92 -2.97
N GLY A 444 -13.85 -4.45 -1.76
CA GLY A 444 -12.70 -4.08 -0.94
C GLY A 444 -13.03 -3.07 0.12
N THR A 445 -12.08 -2.87 1.00
CA THR A 445 -12.18 -1.96 2.15
C THR A 445 -10.85 -1.29 2.45
N ASP A 446 -10.93 -0.28 3.30
CA ASP A 446 -9.80 0.48 3.76
C ASP A 446 -10.10 0.91 5.20
N PHE A 447 -9.19 0.64 6.12
CA PHE A 447 -9.28 1.17 7.48
C PHE A 447 -7.90 1.26 8.13
N TYR A 448 -7.78 2.16 9.09
CA TYR A 448 -6.55 2.38 9.84
C TYR A 448 -6.83 2.87 11.25
N PHE A 449 -5.92 2.58 12.15
CA PHE A 449 -5.89 3.15 13.48
C PHE A 449 -4.46 3.32 13.99
N ALA A 450 -4.26 4.20 14.96
CA ALA A 450 -2.99 4.39 15.63
C ALA A 450 -3.18 4.83 17.08
N ILE A 451 -2.22 4.41 17.92
CA ILE A 451 -2.11 4.82 19.33
C ILE A 451 -0.76 5.50 19.51
N ARG A 452 -0.78 6.72 20.05
CA ARG A 452 0.43 7.51 20.27
C ARG A 452 0.37 8.31 21.54
N LEU A 453 1.53 8.59 22.11
CA LEU A 453 1.71 9.47 23.26
C LEU A 453 2.56 10.66 22.83
N ASN A 454 2.15 11.87 23.16
CA ASN A 454 2.88 13.06 22.77
C ASN A 454 2.84 14.14 23.87
N ALA A 455 3.56 15.21 23.66
CA ALA A 455 3.68 16.32 24.61
C ALA A 455 2.34 16.94 25.05
N ILE A 456 1.29 16.75 24.25
CA ILE A 456 -0.05 17.26 24.57
C ILE A 456 -0.77 16.36 25.56
N ASN A 457 -0.68 15.05 25.34
CA ASN A 457 -1.38 14.06 26.14
C ASN A 457 -0.64 13.74 27.44
N LEU A 458 0.66 14.01 27.50
CA LEU A 458 1.52 13.82 28.67
C LEU A 458 2.32 15.10 29.00
N PRO A 459 1.67 16.20 29.40
CA PRO A 459 2.34 17.50 29.54
C PRO A 459 3.41 17.54 30.64
N ASN A 460 3.37 16.62 31.61
CA ASN A 460 4.29 16.55 32.74
C ASN A 460 5.40 15.50 32.58
N PHE A 461 5.40 14.74 31.49
CA PHE A 461 6.33 13.64 31.30
C PHE A 461 7.77 14.12 31.01
N LEU A 462 7.90 15.23 30.32
CA LEU A 462 9.15 15.97 30.16
C LEU A 462 8.81 17.42 30.44
N SER A 463 9.44 18.04 31.40
CA SER A 463 9.24 19.44 31.83
C SER A 463 9.60 20.50 30.76
N GLY A 464 9.36 20.18 29.50
CA GLY A 464 9.43 21.06 28.35
C GLY A 464 8.02 21.31 27.82
N GLY A 465 7.28 22.19 28.49
CA GLY A 465 5.93 22.57 28.12
C GLY A 465 5.84 22.95 26.64
N GLY A 466 4.70 22.60 26.05
CA GLY A 466 4.39 23.01 24.67
C GLY A 466 4.76 24.46 24.45
N ARG A 467 5.51 24.70 23.38
CA ARG A 467 6.04 26.00 23.02
C ARG A 467 4.91 27.04 23.03
N LYS A 468 4.88 27.90 24.06
CA LYS A 468 4.22 29.18 23.91
C LYS A 468 5.07 29.94 22.89
N ARG A 469 4.65 30.00 21.66
CA ARG A 469 5.22 30.91 20.67
C ARG A 469 5.14 32.30 21.29
N ASN A 470 6.27 32.86 21.74
CA ASN A 470 6.31 34.22 22.22
C ASN A 470 5.88 35.12 21.05
N LYS A 471 4.68 35.69 21.17
CA LYS A 471 4.34 36.83 20.33
C LYS A 471 5.47 37.85 20.58
N HIS A 472 6.25 38.18 19.57
CA HIS A 472 7.16 39.27 19.62
C HIS A 472 6.37 40.48 20.08
N SER A 473 6.55 40.90 21.33
CA SER A 473 6.13 42.20 21.77
C SER A 473 6.88 43.22 20.88
N LYS A 474 6.15 43.88 20.03
CA LYS A 474 6.68 45.09 19.38
C LYS A 474 7.12 46.01 20.50
N LEU A 475 8.40 46.03 20.81
CA LEU A 475 9.00 47.15 21.54
C LEU A 475 8.78 48.41 20.67
N GLY A 476 7.79 49.17 21.03
CA GLY A 476 7.61 50.49 20.44
C GLY A 476 8.86 51.32 20.76
N CYS A 477 9.62 51.62 19.75
CA CYS A 477 10.60 52.68 19.85
C CYS A 477 9.84 53.96 20.06
N TYR A 478 9.84 54.49 21.27
CA TYR A 478 9.56 55.88 21.51
C TYR A 478 10.78 56.66 21.01
N GLY A 479 10.62 57.32 19.86
CA GLY A 479 11.55 58.33 19.41
C GLY A 479 11.39 59.62 20.22
N PHE A 480 12.49 60.17 20.65
CA PHE A 480 12.63 61.56 21.00
C PHE A 480 12.85 62.38 19.76
#